data_a5c84df24357e162545fd447b8312514
#
_entry.id   a5c84df24357e162545fd447b8312514
#
_cell.length_a   1.000
_cell.length_b   1.000
_cell.length_c   1.000
_cell.angle_alpha   90.00
_cell.angle_beta   90.00
_cell.angle_gamma   90.00
#
_symmetry.space_group_name_H-M   'P 1'
#
loop_
_entity.id
_entity.type
_entity.pdbx_description
1 polymer ?
#
loop_
_entity_poly.entity_id
_entity_poly.type
_entity_poly.pdbx_seq_one_letter_code
_entity_poly.pdbx_strand_id
1 'polypeptide(L)'
;MIKNDMIKAVASEAEVTNNVAEAVMEAYGKLVLGALNENRDEKVPLPGIGTFSVKHVAERSGVAALAGGKEWTKPAHDELKFTISKSVKEL
;
A
#
# COMPACT_ATOMS: atom_id res chain seq x y z
N MET A 1 -5.62 -16.46 -5.58
CA MET A 1 -4.17 -16.65 -5.82
C MET A 1 -3.42 -16.49 -4.51
N ILE A 2 -2.64 -17.46 -4.12
CA ILE A 2 -1.80 -17.37 -2.93
C ILE A 2 -0.40 -16.83 -3.32
N LYS A 3 0.38 -16.45 -2.31
CA LYS A 3 1.72 -15.87 -2.51
C LYS A 3 2.62 -16.75 -3.41
N ASN A 4 2.65 -18.05 -3.17
CA ASN A 4 3.49 -18.97 -3.95
C ASN A 4 3.08 -19.03 -5.42
N ASP A 5 1.78 -19.03 -5.71
CA ASP A 5 1.28 -19.02 -7.08
C ASP A 5 1.63 -17.72 -7.79
N MET A 6 1.56 -16.60 -7.08
CA MET A 6 1.95 -15.29 -7.60
C MET A 6 3.44 -15.25 -7.93
N ILE A 7 4.29 -15.75 -7.04
CA ILE A 7 5.74 -15.79 -7.26
C ILE A 7 6.07 -16.60 -8.51
N LYS A 8 5.46 -17.77 -8.66
CA LYS A 8 5.67 -18.62 -9.85
C LYS A 8 5.23 -17.92 -11.13
N ALA A 9 4.09 -17.25 -11.12
CA ALA A 9 3.57 -16.52 -12.27
C ALA A 9 4.47 -15.35 -12.65
N VAL A 10 4.92 -14.57 -11.67
CA VAL A 10 5.83 -13.44 -11.88
C VAL A 10 7.19 -13.94 -12.41
N ALA A 11 7.72 -15.01 -11.84
CA ALA A 11 8.98 -15.59 -12.27
C ALA A 11 8.92 -16.04 -13.73
N SER A 12 7.82 -16.68 -14.12
CA SER A 12 7.60 -17.10 -15.50
C SER A 12 7.51 -15.91 -16.44
N GLU A 13 6.74 -14.90 -16.10
CA GLU A 13 6.55 -13.70 -16.91
C GLU A 13 7.85 -12.92 -17.09
N ALA A 14 8.65 -12.80 -16.02
CA ALA A 14 9.91 -12.08 -16.02
C ALA A 14 11.10 -12.92 -16.50
N GLU A 15 10.88 -14.22 -16.78
CA GLU A 15 11.92 -15.16 -17.20
C GLU A 15 13.07 -15.24 -16.19
N VAL A 16 12.72 -15.31 -14.90
CA VAL A 16 13.67 -15.46 -13.79
C VAL A 16 13.29 -16.65 -12.92
N THR A 17 14.16 -17.02 -11.98
CA THR A 17 13.84 -18.08 -11.02
C THR A 17 12.82 -17.59 -9.98
N ASN A 18 12.15 -18.54 -9.32
CA ASN A 18 11.20 -18.20 -8.24
C ASN A 18 11.88 -17.43 -7.10
N ASN A 19 13.11 -17.82 -6.75
CA ASN A 19 13.86 -17.13 -5.69
C ASN A 19 14.18 -15.69 -6.08
N VAL A 20 14.54 -15.42 -7.31
CA VAL A 20 14.81 -14.07 -7.80
C VAL A 20 13.52 -13.25 -7.81
N ALA A 21 12.42 -13.81 -8.29
CA ALA A 21 11.13 -13.13 -8.31
C ALA A 21 10.68 -12.73 -6.90
N GLU A 22 10.77 -13.65 -5.94
CA GLU A 22 10.44 -13.39 -4.54
C GLU A 22 11.32 -12.28 -3.95
N ALA A 23 12.63 -12.35 -4.17
CA ALA A 23 13.57 -11.35 -3.67
C ALA A 23 13.28 -9.96 -4.23
N VAL A 24 12.97 -9.85 -5.52
CA VAL A 24 12.63 -8.58 -6.17
C VAL A 24 11.34 -8.00 -5.60
N MET A 25 10.32 -8.83 -5.43
CA MET A 25 9.03 -8.40 -4.89
C MET A 25 9.14 -7.93 -3.44
N GLU A 26 9.89 -8.64 -2.62
CA GLU A 26 10.13 -8.24 -1.22
C GLU A 26 10.95 -6.96 -1.14
N ALA A 27 11.98 -6.83 -1.96
CA ALA A 27 12.80 -5.62 -2.03
C ALA A 27 11.97 -4.40 -2.44
N TYR A 28 11.06 -4.58 -3.39
CA TYR A 28 10.15 -3.51 -3.82
C TYR A 28 9.22 -3.07 -2.70
N GLY A 29 8.63 -4.02 -1.97
CA GLY A 29 7.77 -3.69 -0.82
C GLY A 29 8.52 -2.92 0.27
N LYS A 30 9.75 -3.32 0.58
CA LYS A 30 10.61 -2.61 1.54
C LYS A 30 10.97 -1.21 1.04
N LEU A 31 11.23 -1.06 -0.26
CA LEU A 31 11.52 0.24 -0.86
C LEU A 31 10.34 1.19 -0.70
N VAL A 32 9.12 0.73 -0.99
CA VAL A 32 7.90 1.53 -0.86
C VAL A 32 7.74 2.03 0.57
N LEU A 33 7.80 1.12 1.54
CA LEU A 33 7.61 1.48 2.95
C LEU A 33 8.74 2.37 3.46
N GLY A 34 9.98 2.09 3.11
CA GLY A 34 11.13 2.89 3.52
C GLY A 34 11.09 4.30 2.95
N ALA A 35 10.82 4.45 1.66
CA ALA A 35 10.76 5.75 1.00
C ALA A 35 9.65 6.63 1.59
N LEU A 36 8.47 6.07 1.83
CA LEU A 36 7.33 6.81 2.38
C LEU A 36 7.50 7.13 3.86
N ASN A 37 8.24 6.30 4.61
CA ASN A 37 8.58 6.60 6.01
C ASN A 37 9.61 7.73 6.13
N GLU A 38 10.56 7.79 5.21
CA GLU A 38 11.57 8.85 5.20
C GLU A 38 11.01 10.19 4.72
N ASN A 39 10.11 10.16 3.74
CA ASN A 39 9.51 11.36 3.18
C ASN A 39 8.03 11.12 2.92
N ARG A 40 7.17 11.74 3.75
CA ARG A 40 5.71 11.59 3.65
C ARG A 40 5.10 12.25 2.41
N ASP A 41 5.86 13.06 1.70
CA ASP A 41 5.43 13.69 0.46
C ASP A 41 5.88 12.90 -0.78
N GLU A 42 6.62 11.82 -0.59
CA GLU A 42 7.11 10.98 -1.67
C GLU A 42 5.98 10.15 -2.28
N LYS A 43 6.18 9.77 -3.52
CA LYS A 43 5.29 8.86 -4.25
C LYS A 43 6.13 7.78 -4.92
N VAL A 44 5.71 6.53 -4.78
CA VAL A 44 6.41 5.40 -5.38
C VAL A 44 5.50 4.72 -6.39
N PRO A 45 5.86 4.72 -7.68
CA PRO A 45 5.00 4.11 -8.68
C PRO A 45 5.07 2.58 -8.64
N LEU A 46 3.93 1.95 -8.92
CA LEU A 46 3.87 0.55 -9.31
C LEU A 46 3.60 0.55 -10.82
N PRO A 47 4.61 0.27 -11.65
CA PRO A 47 4.51 0.44 -13.09
C PRO A 47 3.31 -0.30 -13.69
N GLY A 48 2.52 0.41 -14.48
CA GLY A 48 1.36 -0.15 -15.18
C GLY A 48 0.09 -0.29 -14.35
N ILE A 49 0.11 0.01 -13.06
CA ILE A 49 -1.06 -0.15 -12.19
C ILE A 49 -1.43 1.10 -11.42
N GLY A 50 -0.48 1.74 -10.76
CA GLY A 50 -0.79 2.91 -9.95
C GLY A 50 0.40 3.45 -9.18
N THR A 51 0.12 4.14 -8.07
CA THR A 51 1.13 4.83 -7.29
C THR A 51 0.83 4.71 -5.79
N PHE A 52 1.86 4.38 -5.00
CA PHE A 52 1.79 4.42 -3.55
C PHE A 52 2.12 5.81 -3.05
N SER A 53 1.37 6.29 -2.07
CA SER A 53 1.58 7.59 -1.44
C SER A 53 1.13 7.54 0.02
N VAL A 54 1.27 8.65 0.72
CA VAL A 54 0.81 8.78 2.10
C VAL A 54 -0.41 9.68 2.14
N LYS A 55 -1.44 9.23 2.83
CA LYS A 55 -2.63 10.02 3.12
C LYS A 55 -2.54 10.53 4.56
N HIS A 56 -2.66 11.83 4.73
CA HIS A 56 -2.72 12.45 6.06
C HIS A 56 -4.16 12.44 6.54
N VAL A 57 -4.40 11.76 7.67
CA VAL A 57 -5.72 11.68 8.29
C VAL A 57 -5.76 12.60 9.49
N ALA A 58 -6.67 13.57 9.47
CA ALA A 58 -6.85 14.52 10.55
C ALA A 58 -7.41 13.83 11.80
N GLU A 59 -7.13 14.41 12.96
CA GLU A 59 -7.72 13.98 14.22
C GLU A 59 -9.25 14.04 14.12
N ARG A 60 -9.90 13.00 14.63
CA ARG A 60 -11.34 12.90 14.70
C ARG A 60 -11.77 12.66 16.15
N SER A 61 -12.87 13.29 16.54
CA SER A 61 -13.50 13.04 17.81
C SER A 61 -15.02 13.00 17.64
N GLY A 62 -15.70 12.37 18.57
CA GLY A 62 -17.14 12.26 18.51
C GLY A 62 -17.71 11.60 19.75
N VAL A 63 -19.02 11.43 19.73
CA VAL A 63 -19.76 10.75 20.81
C VAL A 63 -20.40 9.50 20.22
N ALA A 64 -20.08 8.34 20.81
CA ALA A 64 -20.66 7.07 20.40
C ALA A 64 -22.00 6.87 21.10
N ALA A 65 -23.09 7.21 20.43
CA ALA A 65 -24.45 7.08 20.98
C ALA A 65 -24.78 5.65 21.41
N LEU A 66 -24.33 4.67 20.65
CA LEU A 66 -24.55 3.24 20.95
C LEU A 66 -23.70 2.74 22.13
N ALA A 67 -22.66 3.48 22.52
CA ALA A 67 -21.80 3.14 23.64
C ALA A 67 -22.15 3.96 24.91
N GLY A 68 -23.38 4.45 25.04
CA GLY A 68 -23.82 5.20 26.19
C GLY A 68 -23.35 6.63 26.23
N GLY A 69 -23.05 7.24 25.07
CA GLY A 69 -22.63 8.62 24.98
C GLY A 69 -21.16 8.87 25.33
N LYS A 70 -20.34 7.83 25.32
CA LYS A 70 -18.89 8.00 25.57
C LYS A 70 -18.23 8.76 24.45
N GLU A 71 -17.40 9.74 24.81
CA GLU A 71 -16.56 10.44 23.86
C GLU A 71 -15.42 9.53 23.41
N TRP A 72 -15.09 9.63 22.13
CA TRP A 72 -13.94 8.97 21.57
C TRP A 72 -13.10 9.96 20.78
N THR A 73 -11.79 9.71 20.75
CA THR A 73 -10.86 10.52 19.99
C THR A 73 -9.93 9.59 19.21
N LYS A 74 -9.83 9.82 17.93
CA LYS A 74 -8.85 9.14 17.07
C LYS A 74 -7.81 10.18 16.66
N PRO A 75 -6.52 10.00 17.08
CA PRO A 75 -5.48 10.99 16.79
C PRO A 75 -5.20 11.08 15.30
N ALA A 76 -4.64 12.22 14.89
CA ALA A 76 -4.14 12.38 13.53
C ALA A 76 -3.05 11.34 13.25
N HIS A 77 -3.05 10.78 12.07
CA HIS A 77 -2.07 9.78 11.65
C HIS A 77 -1.91 9.78 10.14
N ASP A 78 -0.86 9.12 9.68
CA ASP A 78 -0.62 8.91 8.26
C ASP A 78 -0.97 7.47 7.89
N GLU A 79 -1.55 7.29 6.72
CA GLU A 79 -1.91 6.00 6.17
C GLU A 79 -1.28 5.78 4.81
N LEU A 80 -0.93 4.54 4.51
CA LEU A 80 -0.51 4.15 3.17
C LEU A 80 -1.72 4.21 2.25
N LYS A 81 -1.56 4.87 1.12
CA LYS A 81 -2.60 4.99 0.09
C LYS A 81 -2.09 4.48 -1.24
N PHE A 82 -2.92 3.72 -1.94
CA PHE A 82 -2.66 3.30 -3.30
C PHE A 82 -3.66 3.94 -4.24
N THR A 83 -3.17 4.66 -5.25
CA THR A 83 -4.00 5.28 -6.27
C THR A 83 -3.87 4.52 -7.58
N ILE A 84 -4.95 3.94 -8.04
CA ILE A 84 -4.99 3.18 -9.30
C ILE A 84 -4.92 4.14 -10.48
N SER A 85 -4.09 3.80 -11.48
CA SER A 85 -4.00 4.54 -12.73
C SER A 85 -5.33 4.49 -13.47
N LYS A 86 -5.77 5.62 -14.05
CA LYS A 86 -7.01 5.69 -14.81
C LYS A 86 -7.01 4.73 -16.01
N SER A 87 -5.86 4.47 -16.59
CA SER A 87 -5.75 3.58 -17.76
C SER A 87 -6.03 2.12 -17.46
N VAL A 88 -5.97 1.69 -16.19
CA VAL A 88 -6.20 0.30 -15.77
C VAL A 88 -7.34 0.15 -14.78
N LYS A 89 -8.00 1.25 -14.41
CA LYS A 89 -9.08 1.24 -13.43
C LYS A 89 -10.30 0.46 -13.92
N GLU A 90 -10.56 0.50 -15.20
CA GLU A 90 -11.65 -0.20 -15.83
C GLU A 90 -11.08 -1.36 -16.67
N LEU A 91 -11.41 -2.58 -16.26
CA LEU A 91 -10.89 -3.80 -16.89
C LEU A 91 -11.76 -4.26 -18.06
#